data_a48f795df48910dfcc50c78a3d8661df
#
_entry.id   a48f795df48910dfcc50c78a3d8661df
#
_cell.length_a   1.000
_cell.length_b   1.000
_cell.length_c   1.000
_cell.angle_alpha   90.00
_cell.angle_beta   90.00
_cell.angle_gamma   90.00
#
_symmetry.space_group_name_H-M   'P 1'
#
loop_
_entity.id
_entity.type
_entity.pdbx_description
1 polymer ?
#
loop_
_entity_poly.entity_id
_entity_poly.type
_entity_poly.pdbx_seq_one_letter_code
_entity_poly.pdbx_strand_id
1 'polypeptide(L)'
;EEQNRIGIDDQNTRYLWETLAGNAEERLDEFTRFDVEPTGTSSIDDYRNEANGHGYIVEIDPYTQNSRAKKRTALGRFRHEGCTFGKLEEGQPVVFYSGHDSRFEYLYKFESTANWDPADANPSNRLTAGDKYMDEGTLYVARFNEDSTGTWLPLTLESTTVSGGTLADNFNSLAEIILNTAGAADLVGATPMDRPEWCTVYPYTCLLYTSDAADDTCC
;
A
#
# COMPACT_ATOMS: atom_id res chain seq x y z
N GLU A 1 -1.16 -1.56 10.36
CA GLU A 1 -0.69 -1.48 11.77
C GLU A 1 -1.52 -2.34 12.69
N GLU A 2 -2.85 -2.28 12.65
CA GLU A 2 -3.72 -3.12 13.49
C GLU A 2 -3.58 -4.60 13.16
N GLN A 3 -3.41 -4.94 11.89
CA GLN A 3 -3.18 -6.31 11.46
C GLN A 3 -1.87 -6.90 11.99
N ASN A 4 -0.86 -6.05 12.27
CA ASN A 4 0.41 -6.50 12.83
C ASN A 4 0.36 -6.70 14.35
N ARG A 5 -0.75 -6.39 14.99
CA ARG A 5 -0.95 -6.51 16.44
C ARG A 5 -1.86 -7.67 16.82
N ILE A 6 -2.28 -8.47 15.87
CA ILE A 6 -3.12 -9.63 16.13
C ILE A 6 -2.43 -10.55 17.14
N GLY A 7 -3.10 -10.84 18.25
CA GLY A 7 -2.60 -11.68 19.31
C GLY A 7 -1.54 -11.08 20.24
N ILE A 8 -1.11 -9.82 20.04
CA ILE A 8 0.00 -9.25 20.83
C ILE A 8 -0.47 -8.37 22.00
N ASP A 9 -1.47 -7.51 21.78
CA ASP A 9 -1.98 -6.60 22.80
C ASP A 9 -3.46 -6.32 22.59
N ASP A 10 -4.28 -6.76 23.51
CA ASP A 10 -5.72 -6.64 23.48
C ASP A 10 -6.26 -5.27 23.91
N GLN A 11 -5.44 -4.44 24.50
CA GLN A 11 -5.87 -3.21 25.14
C GLN A 11 -6.08 -2.04 24.17
N ASN A 12 -5.50 -2.12 22.97
CA ASN A 12 -5.35 -0.98 22.06
C ASN A 12 -5.85 -1.21 20.64
N THR A 13 -6.63 -2.23 20.40
CA THR A 13 -7.18 -2.49 19.06
C THR A 13 -8.44 -1.66 18.81
N ARG A 14 -8.48 -0.96 17.69
CA ARG A 14 -9.61 -0.07 17.36
C ARG A 14 -10.91 -0.82 17.15
N TYR A 15 -10.85 -2.02 16.59
CA TYR A 15 -12.02 -2.80 16.20
C TYR A 15 -12.27 -4.01 17.11
N LEU A 16 -11.38 -4.30 18.03
CA LEU A 16 -11.45 -5.38 19.03
C LEU A 16 -11.46 -6.82 18.51
N TRP A 17 -11.49 -7.05 17.21
CA TRP A 17 -11.55 -8.40 16.66
C TRP A 17 -10.21 -9.16 16.81
N GLU A 18 -9.09 -8.47 16.85
CA GLU A 18 -7.78 -9.06 17.20
C GLU A 18 -7.77 -9.56 18.65
N THR A 19 -8.41 -8.80 19.54
CA THR A 19 -8.61 -9.21 20.94
C THR A 19 -9.37 -10.53 21.02
N LEU A 20 -10.39 -10.67 20.22
CA LEU A 20 -11.16 -11.91 20.16
C LEU A 20 -10.31 -13.08 19.66
N ALA A 21 -9.41 -12.85 18.70
CA ALA A 21 -8.50 -13.87 18.21
C ALA A 21 -7.50 -14.33 19.28
N GLY A 22 -7.00 -13.39 20.11
CA GLY A 22 -5.98 -13.69 21.10
C GLY A 22 -6.50 -14.18 22.44
N ASN A 23 -7.70 -13.80 22.87
CA ASN A 23 -8.14 -13.93 24.27
C ASN A 23 -9.46 -14.67 24.50
N ALA A 24 -10.27 -14.88 23.49
CA ALA A 24 -11.53 -15.59 23.64
C ALA A 24 -11.38 -17.06 23.27
N GLU A 25 -11.16 -17.94 24.27
CA GLU A 25 -10.97 -19.38 24.06
C GLU A 25 -12.09 -20.00 23.22
N GLU A 26 -13.32 -19.57 23.39
CA GLU A 26 -14.47 -20.06 22.63
C GLU A 26 -14.46 -19.66 21.14
N ARG A 27 -13.54 -18.77 20.73
CA ARG A 27 -13.42 -18.28 19.36
C ARG A 27 -12.06 -18.53 18.72
N LEU A 28 -11.14 -19.19 19.42
CA LEU A 28 -9.81 -19.47 18.88
C LEU A 28 -9.87 -20.20 17.53
N ASP A 29 -10.74 -21.19 17.40
CA ASP A 29 -10.89 -21.94 16.15
C ASP A 29 -11.37 -21.04 14.99
N GLU A 30 -12.21 -20.06 15.27
CA GLU A 30 -12.75 -19.12 14.29
C GLU A 30 -11.69 -18.12 13.81
N PHE A 31 -10.82 -17.65 14.72
CA PHE A 31 -9.87 -16.60 14.48
C PHE A 31 -8.40 -17.07 14.41
N THR A 32 -8.14 -18.36 14.44
CA THR A 32 -6.79 -18.96 14.43
C THR A 32 -5.92 -18.43 13.27
N ARG A 33 -6.51 -18.15 12.11
CA ARG A 33 -5.81 -17.57 10.96
C ARG A 33 -5.24 -16.16 11.20
N PHE A 34 -5.64 -15.47 12.24
CA PHE A 34 -5.14 -14.16 12.63
C PHE A 34 -4.09 -14.25 13.74
N ASP A 35 -3.84 -15.44 14.26
CA ASP A 35 -2.76 -15.67 15.21
C ASP A 35 -1.43 -15.75 14.46
N VAL A 36 -0.55 -14.79 14.70
CA VAL A 36 0.75 -14.66 14.04
C VAL A 36 1.88 -15.36 14.82
N GLU A 37 1.55 -16.03 15.92
CA GLU A 37 2.53 -16.79 16.70
C GLU A 37 3.08 -17.96 15.87
N PRO A 38 4.42 -18.15 15.84
CA PRO A 38 5.03 -19.27 15.15
C PRO A 38 4.79 -20.58 15.90
N THR A 39 3.78 -21.35 15.50
CA THR A 39 3.43 -22.64 16.11
C THR A 39 3.95 -23.84 15.29
N GLY A 40 4.21 -23.64 14.01
CA GLY A 40 4.79 -24.64 13.11
C GLY A 40 6.29 -24.50 12.89
N THR A 41 6.86 -25.41 12.12
CA THR A 41 8.29 -25.39 11.78
C THR A 41 8.62 -24.35 10.70
N SER A 42 7.63 -23.97 9.90
CA SER A 42 7.78 -23.01 8.83
C SER A 42 6.51 -22.15 8.67
N SER A 43 6.62 -21.07 7.90
CA SER A 43 5.49 -20.18 7.59
C SER A 43 4.41 -20.79 6.69
N ILE A 44 4.57 -22.06 6.29
CA ILE A 44 3.55 -22.84 5.58
C ILE A 44 2.68 -23.63 6.57
N ASP A 45 3.21 -23.90 7.75
CA ASP A 45 2.59 -24.75 8.76
C ASP A 45 1.68 -23.97 9.71
N ASP A 46 1.75 -22.65 9.70
CA ASP A 46 0.98 -21.74 10.57
C ASP A 46 0.61 -20.42 9.88
N TYR A 47 -0.02 -19.53 10.61
CA TYR A 47 -0.54 -18.26 10.09
C TYR A 47 0.38 -17.04 10.34
N ARG A 48 1.67 -17.25 10.72
CA ARG A 48 2.60 -16.15 11.03
C ARG A 48 2.71 -15.07 9.94
N ASN A 49 2.46 -15.44 8.68
CA ASN A 49 2.50 -14.50 7.53
C ASN A 49 1.11 -14.12 7.01
N GLU A 50 0.02 -14.55 7.64
CA GLU A 50 -1.32 -14.22 7.14
C GLU A 50 -1.55 -12.70 7.09
N ALA A 51 -1.13 -11.97 8.11
CA ALA A 51 -1.23 -10.51 8.16
C ALA A 51 -0.51 -9.83 6.98
N ASN A 52 0.61 -10.39 6.53
CA ASN A 52 1.37 -9.90 5.38
C ASN A 52 0.66 -10.12 4.04
N GLY A 53 -0.40 -10.91 4.02
CA GLY A 53 -1.26 -11.14 2.86
C GLY A 53 -2.28 -10.03 2.60
N HIS A 54 -2.43 -9.05 3.51
CA HIS A 54 -3.42 -7.98 3.47
C HIS A 54 -2.79 -6.61 3.28
N GLY A 55 -3.62 -5.60 2.96
CA GLY A 55 -3.18 -4.21 2.79
C GLY A 55 -2.64 -3.89 1.39
N TYR A 56 -3.10 -4.60 0.37
CA TYR A 56 -2.73 -4.37 -1.04
C TYR A 56 -3.94 -3.98 -1.87
N ILE A 57 -3.70 -3.27 -2.96
CA ILE A 57 -4.68 -3.11 -4.03
C ILE A 57 -4.96 -4.48 -4.65
N VAL A 58 -6.24 -4.78 -4.83
CA VAL A 58 -6.71 -6.01 -5.49
C VAL A 58 -7.46 -5.64 -6.76
N GLU A 59 -6.96 -6.11 -7.89
CA GLU A 59 -7.61 -5.96 -9.18
C GLU A 59 -8.49 -7.16 -9.48
N ILE A 60 -9.72 -6.88 -9.92
CA ILE A 60 -10.69 -7.89 -10.36
C ILE A 60 -11.24 -7.53 -11.75
N ASP A 61 -11.51 -8.53 -12.57
CA ASP A 61 -12.26 -8.36 -13.81
C ASP A 61 -13.74 -8.78 -13.58
N PRO A 62 -14.66 -7.82 -13.46
CA PRO A 62 -16.08 -8.15 -13.21
C PRO A 62 -16.81 -8.72 -14.42
N TYR A 63 -16.20 -8.69 -15.59
CA TYR A 63 -16.84 -9.14 -16.85
C TYR A 63 -16.41 -10.55 -17.27
N THR A 64 -15.32 -11.07 -16.71
CA THR A 64 -14.84 -12.42 -17.02
C THR A 64 -15.16 -13.37 -15.89
N GLN A 65 -16.17 -14.22 -16.12
CA GLN A 65 -16.54 -15.25 -15.15
C GLN A 65 -15.34 -16.16 -14.83
N ASN A 66 -15.14 -16.46 -13.55
CA ASN A 66 -14.02 -17.26 -13.03
C ASN A 66 -12.62 -16.62 -13.22
N SER A 67 -12.52 -15.35 -13.55
CA SER A 67 -11.24 -14.65 -13.44
C SER A 67 -10.77 -14.66 -11.97
N ARG A 68 -9.46 -14.80 -11.76
CA ARG A 68 -8.89 -14.73 -10.41
C ARG A 68 -8.48 -13.30 -10.12
N ALA A 69 -8.87 -12.80 -8.95
CA ALA A 69 -8.37 -11.54 -8.43
C ALA A 69 -6.84 -11.56 -8.33
N LYS A 70 -6.21 -10.41 -8.59
CA LYS A 70 -4.76 -10.23 -8.48
C LYS A 70 -4.42 -9.16 -7.47
N LYS A 71 -3.53 -9.47 -6.52
CA LYS A 71 -2.94 -8.46 -5.64
C LYS A 71 -1.85 -7.73 -6.41
N ARG A 72 -1.93 -6.41 -6.45
CA ARG A 72 -0.94 -5.53 -7.07
C ARG A 72 0.05 -5.06 -6.02
N THR A 73 0.95 -5.98 -5.62
CA THR A 73 1.83 -5.80 -4.47
C THR A 73 2.85 -4.68 -4.66
N ALA A 74 3.26 -4.40 -5.89
CA ALA A 74 4.22 -3.34 -6.19
C ALA A 74 3.70 -1.93 -5.86
N LEU A 75 2.37 -1.75 -5.70
CA LEU A 75 1.78 -0.49 -5.26
C LEU A 75 1.96 -0.22 -3.76
N GLY A 76 2.62 -1.11 -3.02
CA GLY A 76 2.87 -0.98 -1.59
C GLY A 76 1.82 -1.69 -0.73
N ARG A 77 2.18 -1.92 0.54
CA ARG A 77 1.32 -2.50 1.56
C ARG A 77 1.00 -1.45 2.63
N PHE A 78 -0.23 -0.95 2.62
CA PHE A 78 -0.75 0.03 3.59
C PHE A 78 -2.28 0.08 3.52
N ARG A 79 -2.92 0.96 4.28
CA ARG A 79 -4.37 1.15 4.24
C ARG A 79 -4.74 2.05 3.07
N HIS A 80 -4.82 1.43 1.88
CA HIS A 80 -5.28 2.14 0.68
C HIS A 80 -6.75 2.55 0.85
N GLU A 81 -6.99 3.85 0.89
CA GLU A 81 -8.37 4.36 0.87
C GLU A 81 -8.90 4.47 -0.55
N GLY A 82 -8.04 4.83 -1.46
CA GLY A 82 -8.33 4.86 -2.89
C GLY A 82 -7.08 4.60 -3.71
N CYS A 83 -7.28 4.29 -4.98
CA CYS A 83 -6.21 4.20 -5.95
C CYS A 83 -6.70 4.79 -7.26
N THR A 84 -6.08 5.87 -7.71
CA THR A 84 -6.41 6.52 -8.98
C THR A 84 -5.19 6.56 -9.87
N PHE A 85 -5.41 6.48 -11.17
CA PHE A 85 -4.32 6.66 -12.13
C PHE A 85 -4.31 8.09 -12.70
N GLY A 86 -3.12 8.53 -13.07
CA GLY A 86 -2.90 9.81 -13.73
C GLY A 86 -3.40 9.82 -15.18
N LYS A 87 -3.16 10.93 -15.87
CA LYS A 87 -3.46 11.02 -17.29
C LYS A 87 -2.66 9.98 -18.06
N LEU A 88 -3.34 9.19 -18.89
CA LEU A 88 -2.69 8.24 -19.79
C LEU A 88 -2.20 8.97 -21.05
N GLU A 89 -0.91 8.95 -21.28
CA GLU A 89 -0.27 9.55 -22.46
C GLU A 89 0.59 8.47 -23.14
N GLU A 90 0.40 8.32 -24.45
CA GLU A 90 1.15 7.34 -25.24
C GLU A 90 2.66 7.54 -25.08
N GLY A 91 3.36 6.46 -24.81
CA GLY A 91 4.81 6.48 -24.63
C GLY A 91 5.30 7.02 -23.28
N GLN A 92 4.40 7.35 -22.34
CA GLN A 92 4.74 7.76 -20.97
C GLN A 92 4.38 6.66 -19.96
N PRO A 93 5.09 6.56 -18.83
CA PRO A 93 4.72 5.64 -17.77
C PRO A 93 3.29 5.86 -17.28
N VAL A 94 2.63 4.79 -16.84
CA VAL A 94 1.35 4.89 -16.14
C VAL A 94 1.63 5.17 -14.66
N VAL A 95 0.98 6.19 -14.13
CA VAL A 95 1.17 6.62 -12.74
C VAL A 95 -0.08 6.38 -11.94
N PHE A 96 0.07 5.81 -10.75
CA PHE A 96 -1.01 5.58 -9.78
C PHE A 96 -0.74 6.37 -8.51
N TYR A 97 -1.80 6.90 -7.89
CA TYR A 97 -1.75 7.61 -6.62
C TYR A 97 -2.67 6.95 -5.61
N SER A 98 -2.25 6.91 -4.36
CA SER A 98 -3.01 6.33 -3.26
C SER A 98 -2.66 7.01 -1.94
N GLY A 99 -3.68 7.36 -1.15
CA GLY A 99 -3.52 7.82 0.21
C GLY A 99 -3.48 6.65 1.20
N HIS A 100 -2.67 6.76 2.26
CA HIS A 100 -2.68 5.85 3.39
C HIS A 100 -3.58 6.42 4.47
N ASP A 101 -4.83 5.98 4.54
CA ASP A 101 -5.82 6.48 5.48
C ASP A 101 -5.52 6.05 6.93
N SER A 102 -4.58 6.74 7.51
CA SER A 102 -4.23 6.66 8.91
C SER A 102 -3.56 7.96 9.36
N ARG A 103 -3.63 8.29 10.65
CA ARG A 103 -3.03 9.52 11.18
C ARG A 103 -1.52 9.46 11.04
N PHE A 104 -0.94 10.58 10.57
CA PHE A 104 0.49 10.78 10.37
C PHE A 104 1.08 9.87 9.29
N GLU A 105 0.25 9.44 8.35
CA GLU A 105 0.64 8.62 7.21
C GLU A 105 0.76 9.44 5.93
N TYR A 106 0.95 8.80 4.79
CA TYR A 106 1.57 9.39 3.63
C TYR A 106 0.75 9.28 2.37
N LEU A 107 1.06 10.15 1.42
CA LEU A 107 0.59 10.07 0.04
C LEU A 107 1.65 9.35 -0.82
N TYR A 108 1.22 8.34 -1.57
CA TYR A 108 2.08 7.52 -2.42
C TYR A 108 1.81 7.71 -3.90
N LYS A 109 2.87 7.52 -4.69
CA LYS A 109 2.82 7.44 -6.15
C LYS A 109 3.54 6.19 -6.61
N PHE A 110 2.91 5.39 -7.45
CA PHE A 110 3.57 4.32 -8.19
C PHE A 110 3.72 4.72 -9.66
N GLU A 111 4.88 4.44 -10.24
CA GLU A 111 5.19 4.73 -11.64
C GLU A 111 5.63 3.45 -12.33
N SER A 112 4.89 3.03 -13.37
CA SER A 112 5.18 1.80 -14.09
C SER A 112 6.49 1.87 -14.88
N THR A 113 7.19 0.76 -14.97
CA THR A 113 8.34 0.62 -15.89
C THR A 113 7.88 0.65 -17.36
N ALA A 114 6.72 0.05 -17.64
CA ALA A 114 6.16 0.04 -18.97
C ALA A 114 5.49 1.37 -19.32
N ASN A 115 5.73 1.86 -20.52
CA ASN A 115 5.04 3.02 -21.07
C ASN A 115 3.65 2.64 -21.60
N TRP A 116 2.69 3.56 -21.45
CA TRP A 116 1.34 3.39 -21.93
C TRP A 116 1.28 3.21 -23.45
N ASP A 117 0.56 2.17 -23.85
CA ASP A 117 0.21 1.89 -25.24
C ASP A 117 -1.32 1.96 -25.39
N PRO A 118 -1.85 2.84 -26.25
CA PRO A 118 -3.30 2.92 -26.50
C PRO A 118 -3.95 1.61 -26.92
N ALA A 119 -3.20 0.66 -27.48
CA ALA A 119 -3.69 -0.68 -27.80
C ALA A 119 -4.14 -1.45 -26.56
N ASP A 120 -3.62 -1.13 -25.39
CA ASP A 120 -4.00 -1.77 -24.12
C ASP A 120 -5.27 -1.19 -23.48
N ALA A 121 -5.90 -0.19 -24.10
CA ALA A 121 -7.16 0.40 -23.58
C ALA A 121 -8.33 -0.59 -23.55
N ASN A 122 -8.32 -1.58 -24.44
CA ASN A 122 -9.37 -2.60 -24.53
C ASN A 122 -8.78 -4.00 -24.76
N PRO A 123 -8.01 -4.53 -23.81
CA PRO A 123 -7.38 -5.82 -23.96
C PRO A 123 -8.41 -6.95 -23.92
N SER A 124 -8.14 -8.05 -24.63
CA SER A 124 -8.99 -9.25 -24.58
C SER A 124 -9.03 -9.89 -23.18
N ASN A 125 -7.96 -9.74 -22.43
CA ASN A 125 -7.87 -10.06 -21.00
C ASN A 125 -7.52 -8.78 -20.25
N ARG A 126 -8.45 -8.23 -19.47
CA ARG A 126 -8.29 -6.95 -18.78
C ARG A 126 -7.18 -6.96 -17.74
N LEU A 127 -6.96 -8.10 -17.06
CA LEU A 127 -5.92 -8.22 -16.04
C LEU A 127 -4.50 -8.17 -16.64
N THR A 128 -4.32 -8.37 -17.95
CA THR A 128 -3.00 -8.24 -18.59
C THR A 128 -2.50 -6.78 -18.64
N ALA A 129 -3.40 -5.82 -18.70
CA ALA A 129 -3.02 -4.41 -18.58
C ALA A 129 -2.48 -4.13 -17.16
N GLY A 130 -3.13 -4.67 -16.12
CA GLY A 130 -2.63 -4.60 -14.76
C GLY A 130 -1.26 -5.27 -14.60
N ASP A 131 -1.04 -6.45 -15.19
CA ASP A 131 0.25 -7.14 -15.18
C ASP A 131 1.36 -6.24 -15.76
N LYS A 132 1.05 -5.53 -16.84
CA LYS A 132 2.01 -4.66 -17.52
C LYS A 132 2.30 -3.37 -16.76
N TYR A 133 1.30 -2.78 -16.11
CA TYR A 133 1.40 -1.42 -15.56
C TYR A 133 1.40 -1.34 -14.05
N MET A 134 1.12 -2.43 -13.32
CA MET A 134 1.04 -2.42 -11.85
C MET A 134 1.95 -3.44 -11.15
N ASP A 135 2.64 -4.31 -11.89
CA ASP A 135 3.52 -5.32 -11.30
C ASP A 135 4.99 -4.90 -11.29
N GLU A 136 5.42 -4.10 -12.29
CA GLU A 136 6.80 -3.60 -12.40
C GLU A 136 6.84 -2.08 -12.47
N GLY A 137 7.56 -1.47 -11.53
CA GLY A 137 7.68 -0.02 -11.43
C GLY A 137 8.37 0.41 -10.15
N THR A 138 8.29 1.70 -9.88
CA THR A 138 8.86 2.29 -8.67
C THR A 138 7.76 2.92 -7.83
N LEU A 139 7.74 2.57 -6.55
CA LEU A 139 6.89 3.22 -5.56
C LEU A 139 7.62 4.41 -4.97
N TYR A 140 6.91 5.53 -4.85
CA TYR A 140 7.39 6.78 -4.27
C TYR A 140 6.46 7.22 -3.15
N VAL A 141 7.01 8.01 -2.24
CA VAL A 141 6.25 8.72 -1.21
C VAL A 141 6.47 10.22 -1.32
N ALA A 142 5.44 11.01 -1.00
CA ALA A 142 5.50 12.46 -1.10
C ALA A 142 6.28 13.08 0.08
N ARG A 143 7.11 14.08 -0.23
CA ARG A 143 7.63 15.05 0.72
C ARG A 143 7.27 16.46 0.26
N PHE A 144 6.60 17.20 1.12
CA PHE A 144 6.25 18.60 0.90
C PHE A 144 7.24 19.51 1.61
N ASN A 145 7.69 20.54 0.94
CA ASN A 145 8.68 21.48 1.45
C ASN A 145 8.00 22.78 1.90
N GLU A 146 8.64 23.55 2.78
CA GLU A 146 8.13 24.81 3.30
C GLU A 146 7.93 25.89 2.21
N ASP A 147 8.64 25.78 1.09
CA ASP A 147 8.53 26.69 -0.05
C ASP A 147 7.36 26.35 -1.00
N SER A 148 6.46 25.48 -0.57
CA SER A 148 5.32 25.00 -1.36
C SER A 148 5.70 24.13 -2.57
N THR A 149 6.91 23.60 -2.60
CA THR A 149 7.32 22.56 -3.55
C THR A 149 7.13 21.18 -2.94
N GLY A 150 7.17 20.15 -3.79
CA GLY A 150 7.13 18.75 -3.34
C GLY A 150 8.15 17.90 -4.09
N THR A 151 8.52 16.80 -3.47
CA THR A 151 9.43 15.81 -4.04
C THR A 151 8.86 14.42 -3.86
N TRP A 152 8.89 13.63 -4.91
CA TRP A 152 8.59 12.20 -4.84
C TRP A 152 9.87 11.44 -4.49
N LEU A 153 9.91 10.86 -3.30
CA LEU A 153 11.04 10.08 -2.79
C LEU A 153 10.84 8.61 -3.19
N PRO A 154 11.76 8.00 -3.95
CA PRO A 154 11.63 6.59 -4.30
C PRO A 154 11.78 5.70 -3.06
N LEU A 155 11.09 4.56 -3.06
CA LEU A 155 11.21 3.53 -2.03
C LEU A 155 11.94 2.32 -2.63
N THR A 156 13.25 2.47 -2.78
CA THR A 156 14.17 1.43 -3.28
C THR A 156 15.31 1.22 -2.28
N LEU A 157 16.05 0.14 -2.42
CA LEU A 157 17.18 -0.14 -1.52
C LEU A 157 18.24 0.97 -1.53
N GLU A 158 18.40 1.69 -2.64
CA GLU A 158 19.37 2.77 -2.81
C GLU A 158 18.88 4.11 -2.26
N SER A 159 17.62 4.22 -1.87
CA SER A 159 17.03 5.47 -1.39
C SER A 159 17.67 5.91 -0.08
N THR A 160 18.11 7.16 -0.04
CA THR A 160 18.80 7.76 1.10
C THR A 160 17.83 7.99 2.26
N THR A 161 18.26 7.64 3.48
CA THR A 161 17.49 7.89 4.70
C THR A 161 17.85 9.24 5.32
N VAL A 162 16.95 9.80 6.13
CA VAL A 162 17.19 11.07 6.85
C VAL A 162 18.29 10.98 7.89
N SER A 163 18.59 9.79 8.39
CA SER A 163 19.68 9.54 9.34
C SER A 163 21.04 9.31 8.68
N GLY A 164 21.10 9.33 7.36
CA GLY A 164 22.25 8.91 6.56
C GLY A 164 22.22 7.41 6.25
N GLY A 165 22.94 7.01 5.19
CA GLY A 165 22.86 5.65 4.65
C GLY A 165 21.70 5.49 3.69
N THR A 166 21.25 4.24 3.47
CA THR A 166 20.20 3.89 2.53
C THR A 166 19.16 2.97 3.14
N LEU A 167 18.07 2.72 2.44
CA LEU A 167 17.08 1.73 2.87
C LEU A 167 17.66 0.30 2.92
N ALA A 168 18.73 0.01 2.16
CA ALA A 168 19.44 -1.27 2.24
C ALA A 168 20.10 -1.53 3.61
N ASP A 169 20.31 -0.50 4.43
CA ASP A 169 20.80 -0.67 5.80
C ASP A 169 19.71 -1.20 6.75
N ASN A 170 18.45 -1.14 6.34
CA ASN A 170 17.28 -1.52 7.14
C ASN A 170 16.48 -2.68 6.54
N PHE A 171 16.56 -2.87 5.22
CA PHE A 171 15.80 -3.87 4.47
C PHE A 171 16.71 -4.68 3.55
N ASN A 172 16.49 -5.98 3.48
CA ASN A 172 17.32 -6.87 2.66
C ASN A 172 16.81 -6.97 1.20
N SER A 173 15.61 -6.53 0.92
CA SER A 173 14.99 -6.65 -0.39
C SER A 173 13.90 -5.62 -0.63
N LEU A 174 13.55 -5.40 -1.90
CA LEU A 174 12.39 -4.59 -2.26
C LEU A 174 11.08 -5.17 -1.69
N ALA A 175 10.98 -6.49 -1.57
CA ALA A 175 9.80 -7.12 -0.96
C ALA A 175 9.63 -6.72 0.51
N GLU A 176 10.72 -6.59 1.27
CA GLU A 176 10.65 -6.11 2.66
C GLU A 176 10.26 -4.62 2.74
N ILE A 177 10.73 -3.79 1.80
CA ILE A 177 10.29 -2.39 1.68
C ILE A 177 8.77 -2.33 1.40
N ILE A 178 8.29 -3.15 0.47
CA ILE A 178 6.85 -3.22 0.14
C ILE A 178 6.02 -3.68 1.34
N LEU A 179 6.47 -4.70 2.06
CA LEU A 179 5.80 -5.18 3.28
C LEU A 179 5.73 -4.11 4.37
N ASN A 180 6.76 -3.26 4.46
CA ASN A 180 6.92 -2.22 5.47
C ASN A 180 6.90 -0.82 4.84
N THR A 181 6.00 -0.58 3.89
CA THR A 181 5.94 0.65 3.08
C THR A 181 5.93 1.92 3.95
N ALA A 182 5.13 1.96 5.00
CA ALA A 182 5.05 3.11 5.91
C ALA A 182 6.39 3.33 6.65
N GLY A 183 7.00 2.29 7.20
CA GLY A 183 8.31 2.40 7.86
C GLY A 183 9.42 2.82 6.90
N ALA A 184 9.39 2.40 5.64
CA ALA A 184 10.32 2.89 4.63
C ALA A 184 10.09 4.37 4.32
N ALA A 185 8.84 4.83 4.28
CA ALA A 185 8.47 6.23 4.10
C ALA A 185 8.97 7.11 5.26
N ASP A 186 8.87 6.63 6.50
CA ASP A 186 9.46 7.30 7.68
C ASP A 186 10.95 7.52 7.49
N LEU A 187 11.66 6.47 7.11
CA LEU A 187 13.13 6.49 6.98
C LEU A 187 13.62 7.45 5.91
N VAL A 188 12.90 7.61 4.80
CA VAL A 188 13.29 8.56 3.75
C VAL A 188 12.81 9.99 4.02
N GLY A 189 12.06 10.21 5.09
CA GLY A 189 11.60 11.53 5.52
C GLY A 189 10.44 12.07 4.67
N ALA A 190 9.44 11.23 4.46
CA ALA A 190 8.18 11.65 3.88
C ALA A 190 7.44 12.66 4.78
N THR A 191 6.55 13.46 4.22
CA THR A 191 5.74 14.39 5.02
C THR A 191 4.49 13.71 5.54
N PRO A 192 4.34 13.56 6.86
CA PRO A 192 3.15 12.98 7.44
C PRO A 192 1.93 13.89 7.24
N MET A 193 0.80 13.30 6.95
CA MET A 193 -0.48 13.96 6.73
C MET A 193 -1.52 13.46 7.74
N ASP A 194 -2.60 14.20 7.91
CA ASP A 194 -3.70 13.80 8.78
C ASP A 194 -4.73 12.98 7.97
N ARG A 195 -4.50 11.66 7.89
CA ARG A 195 -5.36 10.69 7.20
C ARG A 195 -5.57 11.00 5.71
N PRO A 196 -4.53 10.93 4.85
CA PRO A 196 -4.71 11.11 3.41
C PRO A 196 -5.56 9.99 2.84
N GLU A 197 -6.73 10.33 2.32
CA GLU A 197 -7.75 9.41 1.85
C GLU A 197 -7.79 9.35 0.32
N TRP A 198 -8.95 9.70 -0.24
CA TRP A 198 -9.19 9.63 -1.67
C TRP A 198 -8.27 10.56 -2.46
N CYS A 199 -7.74 10.04 -3.55
CA CYS A 199 -6.97 10.81 -4.51
C CYS A 199 -7.74 10.90 -5.82
N THR A 200 -7.66 12.05 -6.49
CA THR A 200 -8.14 12.22 -7.85
C THR A 200 -7.21 13.11 -8.64
N VAL A 201 -7.09 12.84 -9.93
CA VAL A 201 -6.25 13.65 -10.83
C VAL A 201 -7.16 14.43 -11.76
N TYR A 202 -6.97 15.75 -11.78
CA TYR A 202 -7.70 16.59 -12.73
C TYR A 202 -7.16 16.39 -14.15
N PRO A 203 -8.00 15.87 -15.08
CA PRO A 203 -7.51 15.31 -16.33
C PRO A 203 -6.88 16.33 -17.29
N TYR A 204 -7.17 17.62 -17.10
CA TYR A 204 -6.66 18.67 -18.00
C TYR A 204 -5.35 19.29 -17.54
N THR A 205 -5.09 19.38 -16.25
CA THR A 205 -3.89 20.01 -15.69
C THR A 205 -2.99 19.04 -14.94
N CYS A 206 -3.38 17.77 -14.83
CA CYS A 206 -2.68 16.74 -14.03
C CYS A 206 -2.52 17.12 -12.54
N LEU A 207 -3.34 18.07 -12.04
CA LEU A 207 -3.32 18.44 -10.64
C LEU A 207 -3.90 17.30 -9.82
N LEU A 208 -3.15 16.85 -8.83
CA LEU A 208 -3.59 15.83 -7.88
C LEU A 208 -4.34 16.50 -6.73
N TYR A 209 -5.51 15.98 -6.42
CA TYR A 209 -6.28 16.31 -5.23
C TYR A 209 -6.31 15.11 -4.31
N THR A 210 -6.20 15.33 -3.02
CA THR A 210 -6.50 14.33 -1.99
C THR A 210 -7.50 14.94 -1.02
N SER A 211 -8.43 14.15 -0.54
CA SER A 211 -9.25 14.51 0.62
C SER A 211 -8.44 14.26 1.89
N ASP A 212 -8.78 15.01 2.90
CA ASP A 212 -8.22 14.87 4.24
C ASP A 212 -9.41 14.64 5.18
N ALA A 213 -9.24 13.77 6.17
CA ALA A 213 -10.25 13.42 7.15
C ALA A 213 -10.49 14.53 8.20
N ALA A 214 -9.96 15.74 7.99
CA ALA A 214 -10.18 16.87 8.90
C ALA A 214 -11.66 17.22 9.08
N ASP A 215 -12.53 16.77 8.19
CA ASP A 215 -13.98 16.97 8.29
C ASP A 215 -14.67 15.97 9.23
N ASP A 216 -13.99 14.89 9.63
CA ASP A 216 -14.50 13.93 10.61
C ASP A 216 -14.19 14.38 12.05
N THR A 217 -14.74 15.54 12.43
CA THR A 217 -14.66 16.03 13.81
C THR A 217 -15.59 15.29 14.77
N CYS A 218 -16.17 14.20 14.34
CA CYS A 218 -17.11 13.42 15.13
C CYS A 218 -16.52 12.07 15.50
N CYS A 219 -15.74 12.05 16.58
CA CYS A 219 -15.70 10.90 17.51
C CYS A 219 -15.10 11.35 18.83
#